data_ab02df52b1a2f5948e9bdd603a12b878
#
_entry.id   ab02df52b1a2f5948e9bdd603a12b878
#
_cell.length_a   1.000
_cell.length_b   1.000
_cell.length_c   1.000
_cell.angle_alpha   90.00
_cell.angle_beta   90.00
_cell.angle_gamma   90.00
#
_symmetry.space_group_name_H-M   'P 1'
#
loop_
_entity.id
_entity.type
_entity.pdbx_description
1 polymer ?
#
loop_
_entity_poly.entity_id
_entity_poly.type
_entity_poly.pdbx_seq_one_letter_code
_entity_poly.pdbx_strand_id
1 'polypeptide(L)'
;KLRDAREERVPPMMDDKVLAAWNGLAVGALARCGRVLGEKRYVEAAARAADFVLRDMRQDGRLKRSYRQGKARGQGYLEDYAFMACGLLDLHEARPNDRLRVQQAEDLVAQLNRHFRHGQGGYYQTADDHEELLLRRRSPLDQATPSGNAMAAIALLQLGEITNKNSYLAAGERTVEAFARTMERAPRATETMIVATNRLLSCARVRAPAEEPIVSLHARPKPAFGPPGGTARYTVTMHVAPDWHVYADKPLEKGHQPTELWIEDASGMELTEVHYPTGVAWET
;
A
#
# COMPACT_ATOMS: atom_id res chain seq x y z
N LYS A 1 -40.20 11.37 -18.88
CA LYS A 1 -41.55 10.79 -18.71
C LYS A 1 -41.72 10.00 -17.41
N LEU A 2 -40.97 8.90 -17.16
CA LEU A 2 -41.05 8.13 -15.89
C LEU A 2 -40.48 8.92 -14.70
N ARG A 3 -39.38 9.63 -14.92
CA ARG A 3 -38.78 10.52 -13.92
C ARG A 3 -39.71 11.63 -13.52
N ASP A 4 -40.33 12.31 -14.50
CA ASP A 4 -41.23 13.41 -14.28
C ASP A 4 -42.47 12.95 -13.47
N ALA A 5 -43.07 11.81 -13.85
CA ALA A 5 -44.20 11.22 -13.11
C ALA A 5 -43.81 10.77 -11.68
N ARG A 6 -42.54 10.44 -11.42
CA ARG A 6 -42.05 10.15 -10.07
C ARG A 6 -41.84 11.42 -9.24
N GLU A 7 -41.39 12.49 -9.88
CA GLU A 7 -41.16 13.79 -9.22
C GLU A 7 -42.48 14.47 -8.76
N GLU A 8 -43.62 14.10 -9.34
CA GLU A 8 -44.97 14.53 -8.89
C GLU A 8 -45.41 13.84 -7.57
N ARG A 9 -44.77 12.75 -7.18
CA ARG A 9 -45.10 12.03 -5.93
C ARG A 9 -44.45 12.70 -4.73
N VAL A 10 -45.06 12.56 -3.55
CA VAL A 10 -44.44 12.95 -2.28
C VAL A 10 -43.15 12.14 -2.09
N PRO A 11 -41.98 12.78 -2.09
CA PRO A 11 -40.75 12.06 -1.96
C PRO A 11 -40.59 11.50 -0.51
N PRO A 12 -39.91 10.38 -0.31
CA PRO A 12 -39.51 9.94 1.02
C PRO A 12 -38.63 10.99 1.68
N MET A 13 -38.60 10.98 3.01
CA MET A 13 -37.75 11.87 3.77
C MET A 13 -36.26 11.65 3.36
N MET A 14 -35.62 12.73 2.97
CA MET A 14 -34.19 12.69 2.62
C MET A 14 -33.37 12.64 3.89
N ASP A 15 -32.52 11.61 4.00
CA ASP A 15 -31.47 11.56 5.02
C ASP A 15 -30.24 12.35 4.51
N ASP A 16 -30.12 13.60 4.97
CA ASP A 16 -29.08 14.56 4.58
C ASP A 16 -27.86 14.56 5.52
N LYS A 17 -27.68 13.48 6.29
CA LYS A 17 -26.50 13.33 7.15
C LYS A 17 -25.21 13.18 6.32
N VAL A 18 -24.19 13.93 6.70
CA VAL A 18 -22.81 13.71 6.24
C VAL A 18 -22.16 12.73 7.20
N LEU A 19 -21.67 11.60 6.72
CA LEU A 19 -21.00 10.57 7.53
C LEU A 19 -19.49 10.65 7.31
N ALA A 20 -18.69 10.66 8.39
CA ALA A 20 -17.25 10.78 8.31
C ALA A 20 -16.62 9.60 7.55
N ALA A 21 -17.03 8.36 7.84
CA ALA A 21 -16.53 7.17 7.17
C ALA A 21 -16.78 7.20 5.65
N TRP A 22 -18.00 7.53 5.22
CA TRP A 22 -18.34 7.55 3.79
C TRP A 22 -17.62 8.66 3.04
N ASN A 23 -17.41 9.80 3.70
CA ASN A 23 -16.59 10.87 3.13
C ASN A 23 -15.11 10.43 3.01
N GLY A 24 -14.57 9.67 3.98
CA GLY A 24 -13.24 9.09 3.87
C GLY A 24 -13.07 8.22 2.63
N LEU A 25 -14.04 7.33 2.36
CA LEU A 25 -14.05 6.51 1.14
C LEU A 25 -14.17 7.37 -0.13
N ALA A 26 -15.05 8.36 -0.12
CA ALA A 26 -15.26 9.26 -1.27
C ALA A 26 -13.98 10.10 -1.56
N VAL A 27 -13.32 10.60 -0.52
CA VAL A 27 -12.04 11.32 -0.64
C VAL A 27 -11.00 10.45 -1.32
N GLY A 28 -10.81 9.21 -0.86
CA GLY A 28 -9.87 8.28 -1.47
C GLY A 28 -10.21 7.96 -2.93
N ALA A 29 -11.48 7.65 -3.21
CA ALA A 29 -11.94 7.35 -4.56
C ALA A 29 -11.73 8.53 -5.53
N LEU A 30 -12.12 9.74 -5.15
CA LEU A 30 -11.95 10.95 -5.95
C LEU A 30 -10.47 11.29 -6.16
N ALA A 31 -9.63 11.14 -5.13
CA ALA A 31 -8.19 11.38 -5.25
C ALA A 31 -7.53 10.42 -6.24
N ARG A 32 -7.83 9.12 -6.14
CA ARG A 32 -7.32 8.10 -7.08
C ARG A 32 -7.82 8.31 -8.49
N CYS A 33 -9.13 8.53 -8.68
CA CYS A 33 -9.70 8.81 -10.00
C CYS A 33 -9.08 10.07 -10.61
N GLY A 34 -8.96 11.15 -9.83
CA GLY A 34 -8.37 12.39 -10.28
C GLY A 34 -6.92 12.22 -10.73
N ARG A 35 -6.12 11.43 -9.99
CA ARG A 35 -4.74 11.11 -10.33
C ARG A 35 -4.64 10.27 -11.62
N VAL A 36 -5.44 9.19 -11.71
CA VAL A 36 -5.38 8.26 -12.86
C VAL A 36 -5.90 8.91 -14.15
N LEU A 37 -6.96 9.70 -14.07
CA LEU A 37 -7.58 10.37 -15.22
C LEU A 37 -6.94 11.73 -15.55
N GLY A 38 -6.04 12.24 -14.72
CA GLY A 38 -5.50 13.60 -14.88
C GLY A 38 -6.51 14.72 -14.58
N GLU A 39 -7.64 14.41 -13.90
CA GLU A 39 -8.76 15.31 -13.65
C GLU A 39 -8.62 16.06 -12.31
N LYS A 40 -8.05 17.25 -12.35
CA LYS A 40 -7.81 18.09 -11.16
C LYS A 40 -9.09 18.36 -10.34
N ARG A 41 -10.26 18.52 -10.99
CA ARG A 41 -11.54 18.77 -10.31
C ARG A 41 -11.91 17.70 -9.29
N TYR A 42 -11.56 16.44 -9.52
CA TYR A 42 -11.80 15.35 -8.56
C TYR A 42 -10.87 15.46 -7.35
N VAL A 43 -9.59 15.73 -7.58
CA VAL A 43 -8.62 15.93 -6.50
C VAL A 43 -8.99 17.13 -5.62
N GLU A 44 -9.49 18.21 -6.23
CA GLU A 44 -9.99 19.39 -5.51
C GLU A 44 -11.27 19.11 -4.72
N ALA A 45 -12.19 18.32 -5.28
CA ALA A 45 -13.39 17.88 -4.55
C ALA A 45 -13.01 17.01 -3.35
N ALA A 46 -12.06 16.06 -3.51
CA ALA A 46 -11.52 15.26 -2.42
C ALA A 46 -10.91 16.12 -1.32
N ALA A 47 -10.10 17.13 -1.68
CA ALA A 47 -9.50 18.04 -0.72
C ALA A 47 -10.54 18.82 0.07
N ARG A 48 -11.55 19.40 -0.61
CA ARG A 48 -12.63 20.14 0.07
C ARG A 48 -13.44 19.25 1.03
N ALA A 49 -13.74 18.01 0.63
CA ALA A 49 -14.43 17.05 1.49
C ALA A 49 -13.61 16.67 2.73
N ALA A 50 -12.31 16.41 2.55
CA ALA A 50 -11.41 16.13 3.66
C ALA A 50 -11.31 17.32 4.63
N ASP A 51 -11.13 18.53 4.09
CA ASP A 51 -11.05 19.76 4.90
C ASP A 51 -12.35 19.99 5.70
N PHE A 52 -13.50 19.74 5.09
CA PHE A 52 -14.79 19.85 5.79
C PHE A 52 -14.86 18.86 6.97
N VAL A 53 -14.58 17.59 6.75
CA VAL A 53 -14.65 16.58 7.82
C VAL A 53 -13.69 16.91 8.96
N LEU A 54 -12.46 17.29 8.65
CA LEU A 54 -11.46 17.58 9.68
C LEU A 54 -11.69 18.91 10.42
N ARG A 55 -12.39 19.87 9.82
CA ARG A 55 -12.72 21.17 10.43
C ARG A 55 -14.04 21.12 11.18
N ASP A 56 -15.11 20.59 10.56
CA ASP A 56 -16.47 20.73 11.06
C ASP A 56 -16.98 19.48 11.80
N MET A 57 -16.34 18.32 11.57
CA MET A 57 -16.71 17.06 12.23
C MET A 57 -15.67 16.60 13.25
N ARG A 58 -14.76 17.46 13.69
CA ARG A 58 -13.77 17.17 14.73
C ARG A 58 -14.01 18.07 15.94
N GLN A 59 -14.11 17.46 17.13
CA GLN A 59 -14.25 18.18 18.40
C GLN A 59 -13.28 17.57 19.41
N ASP A 60 -12.55 18.38 20.15
CA ASP A 60 -11.56 17.99 21.15
C ASP A 60 -10.56 16.93 20.64
N GLY A 61 -10.13 17.10 19.37
CA GLY A 61 -9.23 16.17 18.67
C GLY A 61 -9.87 14.88 18.18
N ARG A 62 -11.15 14.63 18.45
CA ARG A 62 -11.88 13.39 18.13
C ARG A 62 -12.84 13.60 16.96
N LEU A 63 -12.89 12.64 16.03
CA LEU A 63 -13.90 12.64 14.98
C LEU A 63 -15.29 12.37 15.54
N LYS A 64 -16.27 13.06 14.98
CA LYS A 64 -17.69 12.77 15.13
C LYS A 64 -18.17 11.94 13.96
N ARG A 65 -19.14 11.05 14.22
CA ARG A 65 -19.68 10.13 13.22
C ARG A 65 -20.45 10.83 12.11
N SER A 66 -21.29 11.79 12.48
CA SER A 66 -22.20 12.42 11.54
C SER A 66 -22.29 13.94 11.73
N TYR A 67 -22.62 14.62 10.64
CA TYR A 67 -22.91 16.06 10.65
C TYR A 67 -24.25 16.31 9.94
N ARG A 68 -25.10 17.11 10.57
CA ARG A 68 -26.39 17.52 10.03
C ARG A 68 -26.80 18.83 10.62
N GLN A 69 -27.39 19.72 9.82
CA GLN A 69 -27.94 21.02 10.26
C GLN A 69 -26.96 21.84 11.11
N GLY A 70 -25.72 21.95 10.65
CA GLY A 70 -24.68 22.73 11.33
C GLY A 70 -24.07 22.08 12.58
N LYS A 71 -24.41 20.83 12.90
CA LYS A 71 -23.94 20.15 14.14
C LYS A 71 -23.33 18.78 13.86
N ALA A 72 -22.13 18.57 14.38
CA ALA A 72 -21.50 17.26 14.44
C ALA A 72 -22.02 16.48 15.65
N ARG A 73 -22.34 15.19 15.47
CA ARG A 73 -22.96 14.32 16.50
C ARG A 73 -22.38 12.91 16.48
N GLY A 74 -22.50 12.25 17.61
CA GLY A 74 -22.00 10.89 17.86
C GLY A 74 -20.47 10.83 17.88
N GLN A 75 -19.92 9.97 18.71
CA GLN A 75 -18.48 9.69 18.68
C GLN A 75 -18.15 8.86 17.43
N GLY A 76 -16.98 9.13 16.81
CA GLY A 76 -16.51 8.37 15.68
C GLY A 76 -16.15 6.94 16.05
N TYR A 77 -16.49 5.99 15.19
CA TYR A 77 -16.12 4.58 15.27
C TYR A 77 -14.79 4.34 14.52
N LEU A 78 -14.24 3.14 14.67
CA LEU A 78 -13.03 2.71 13.96
C LEU A 78 -13.03 3.07 12.48
N GLU A 79 -14.15 2.81 11.80
CA GLU A 79 -14.30 3.06 10.36
C GLU A 79 -14.21 4.54 9.99
N ASP A 80 -14.69 5.45 10.86
CA ASP A 80 -14.62 6.89 10.62
C ASP A 80 -13.16 7.37 10.56
N TYR A 81 -12.33 6.88 11.45
CA TYR A 81 -10.90 7.20 11.48
C TYR A 81 -10.12 6.48 10.37
N ALA A 82 -10.33 5.18 10.20
CA ALA A 82 -9.56 4.37 9.27
C ALA A 82 -9.81 4.77 7.82
N PHE A 83 -11.08 4.99 7.44
CA PHE A 83 -11.42 5.38 6.07
C PHE A 83 -10.94 6.80 5.75
N MET A 84 -11.05 7.72 6.70
CA MET A 84 -10.54 9.07 6.52
C MET A 84 -9.01 9.09 6.44
N ALA A 85 -8.31 8.31 7.26
CA ALA A 85 -6.85 8.19 7.18
C ALA A 85 -6.41 7.67 5.80
N CYS A 86 -7.03 6.59 5.28
CA CYS A 86 -6.76 6.11 3.92
C CYS A 86 -7.05 7.18 2.86
N GLY A 87 -8.21 7.86 2.97
CA GLY A 87 -8.58 8.93 2.03
C GLY A 87 -7.57 10.08 1.99
N LEU A 88 -7.02 10.47 3.15
CA LEU A 88 -5.98 11.50 3.25
C LEU A 88 -4.66 11.04 2.61
N LEU A 89 -4.29 9.79 2.78
CA LEU A 89 -3.07 9.23 2.18
C LEU A 89 -3.21 9.10 0.66
N ASP A 90 -4.37 8.67 0.16
CA ASP A 90 -4.67 8.68 -1.28
C ASP A 90 -4.65 10.11 -1.86
N LEU A 91 -5.14 11.09 -1.10
CA LEU A 91 -5.10 12.49 -1.49
C LEU A 91 -3.66 13.04 -1.52
N HIS A 92 -2.81 12.61 -0.57
CA HIS A 92 -1.39 12.90 -0.60
C HIS A 92 -0.71 12.29 -1.85
N GLU A 93 -1.02 11.05 -2.22
CA GLU A 93 -0.51 10.43 -3.45
C GLU A 93 -0.90 11.22 -4.72
N ALA A 94 -2.10 11.82 -4.73
CA ALA A 94 -2.55 12.69 -5.82
C ALA A 94 -1.92 14.10 -5.77
N ARG A 95 -1.40 14.51 -4.60
CA ARG A 95 -0.71 15.80 -4.34
C ARG A 95 0.53 15.57 -3.49
N PRO A 96 1.65 15.04 -4.03
CA PRO A 96 2.81 14.63 -3.22
C PRO A 96 3.45 15.75 -2.39
N ASN A 97 3.26 17.01 -2.79
CA ASN A 97 3.77 18.18 -2.06
C ASN A 97 2.90 18.56 -0.85
N ASP A 98 1.68 18.03 -0.73
CA ASP A 98 0.76 18.30 0.38
C ASP A 98 1.07 17.38 1.58
N ARG A 99 2.14 17.72 2.32
CA ARG A 99 2.55 16.98 3.52
C ARG A 99 1.56 17.09 4.68
N LEU A 100 0.69 18.09 4.66
CA LEU A 100 -0.35 18.24 5.67
C LEU A 100 -1.27 17.01 5.74
N ARG A 101 -1.55 16.39 4.60
CA ARG A 101 -2.43 15.20 4.56
C ARG A 101 -1.82 14.00 5.28
N VAL A 102 -0.51 13.84 5.19
CA VAL A 102 0.21 12.79 5.93
C VAL A 102 0.12 13.05 7.43
N GLN A 103 0.38 14.28 7.88
CA GLN A 103 0.26 14.65 9.30
C GLN A 103 -1.15 14.44 9.84
N GLN A 104 -2.17 14.83 9.07
CA GLN A 104 -3.58 14.61 9.43
C GLN A 104 -3.91 13.11 9.54
N ALA A 105 -3.38 12.28 8.64
CA ALA A 105 -3.54 10.82 8.72
C ALA A 105 -2.81 10.22 9.94
N GLU A 106 -1.59 10.70 10.26
CA GLU A 106 -0.86 10.32 11.47
C GLU A 106 -1.65 10.66 12.74
N ASP A 107 -2.27 11.84 12.81
CA ASP A 107 -3.12 12.24 13.92
C ASP A 107 -4.32 11.29 14.11
N LEU A 108 -5.00 10.92 13.02
CA LEU A 108 -6.13 9.98 13.08
C LEU A 108 -5.68 8.59 13.53
N VAL A 109 -4.56 8.10 13.01
CA VAL A 109 -3.97 6.81 13.42
C VAL A 109 -3.50 6.85 14.87
N ALA A 110 -2.99 7.98 15.35
CA ALA A 110 -2.64 8.14 16.77
C ALA A 110 -3.88 7.98 17.66
N GLN A 111 -5.04 8.54 17.25
CA GLN A 111 -6.32 8.34 17.96
C GLN A 111 -6.77 6.87 17.92
N LEU A 112 -6.63 6.18 16.78
CA LEU A 112 -6.89 4.73 16.69
C LEU A 112 -6.03 3.94 17.69
N ASN A 113 -4.74 4.20 17.70
CA ASN A 113 -3.80 3.51 18.59
C ASN A 113 -4.08 3.78 20.06
N ARG A 114 -4.55 4.98 20.41
CA ARG A 114 -4.83 5.39 21.76
C ARG A 114 -6.14 4.78 22.30
N HIS A 115 -7.22 4.79 21.50
CA HIS A 115 -8.56 4.54 21.99
C HIS A 115 -9.20 3.23 21.51
N PHE A 116 -8.70 2.65 20.42
CA PHE A 116 -9.35 1.49 19.79
C PHE A 116 -8.50 0.22 19.82
N ARG A 117 -7.22 0.33 20.17
CA ARG A 117 -6.26 -0.77 20.03
C ARG A 117 -6.65 -1.98 20.87
N HIS A 118 -6.53 -3.18 20.27
CA HIS A 118 -6.61 -4.46 20.98
C HIS A 118 -5.21 -5.00 21.28
N GLY A 119 -5.01 -5.60 22.45
CA GLY A 119 -3.69 -6.08 22.90
C GLY A 119 -3.07 -7.15 22.01
N GLN A 120 -3.88 -8.00 21.36
CA GLN A 120 -3.43 -9.07 20.45
C GLN A 120 -3.44 -8.66 18.97
N GLY A 121 -3.43 -7.37 18.66
CA GLY A 121 -3.48 -6.84 17.31
C GLY A 121 -4.88 -6.46 16.82
N GLY A 122 -4.93 -5.57 15.84
CA GLY A 122 -6.17 -4.97 15.35
C GLY A 122 -6.82 -4.01 16.34
N TYR A 123 -8.05 -3.64 16.05
CA TYR A 123 -8.78 -2.56 16.71
C TYR A 123 -10.22 -2.98 17.03
N TYR A 124 -10.73 -2.52 18.16
CA TYR A 124 -12.15 -2.56 18.45
C TYR A 124 -12.93 -1.60 17.56
N GLN A 125 -14.21 -1.87 17.32
CA GLN A 125 -15.08 -0.98 16.54
C GLN A 125 -15.41 0.32 17.28
N THR A 126 -15.46 0.27 18.62
CA THR A 126 -15.74 1.40 19.50
C THR A 126 -14.49 1.81 20.29
N ALA A 127 -14.36 3.09 20.58
CA ALA A 127 -13.32 3.60 21.46
C ALA A 127 -13.53 3.14 22.91
N ASP A 128 -12.50 3.27 23.74
CA ASP A 128 -12.53 2.89 25.17
C ASP A 128 -13.38 3.84 26.04
N ASP A 129 -13.65 5.03 25.52
CA ASP A 129 -14.46 6.07 26.15
C ASP A 129 -15.88 6.21 25.53
N HIS A 130 -16.32 5.23 24.74
CA HIS A 130 -17.72 5.10 24.34
C HIS A 130 -18.58 4.63 25.51
N GLU A 131 -19.89 4.54 25.28
CA GLU A 131 -20.82 3.93 26.24
C GLU A 131 -20.34 2.54 26.66
N GLU A 132 -20.63 2.14 27.88
CA GLU A 132 -20.29 0.82 28.41
C GLU A 132 -21.05 -0.27 27.63
N LEU A 133 -20.32 -1.15 26.97
CA LEU A 133 -20.84 -2.24 26.16
C LEU A 133 -20.52 -3.58 26.81
N LEU A 134 -21.49 -4.51 26.79
CA LEU A 134 -21.28 -5.89 27.25
C LEU A 134 -20.09 -6.55 26.51
N LEU A 135 -19.86 -6.19 25.24
CA LEU A 135 -18.75 -6.68 24.43
C LEU A 135 -18.33 -5.64 23.42
N ARG A 136 -17.08 -5.22 23.45
CA ARG A 136 -16.46 -4.43 22.40
C ARG A 136 -16.07 -5.35 21.24
N ARG A 137 -16.74 -5.17 20.12
CA ARG A 137 -16.55 -6.01 18.92
C ARG A 137 -15.26 -5.67 18.18
N ARG A 138 -14.59 -6.71 17.67
CA ARG A 138 -13.44 -6.62 16.75
C ARG A 138 -13.70 -7.54 15.56
N SER A 139 -13.75 -7.01 14.35
CA SER A 139 -14.11 -7.78 13.15
C SER A 139 -13.28 -7.39 11.94
N PRO A 140 -12.80 -8.35 11.15
CA PRO A 140 -12.17 -8.10 9.85
C PRO A 140 -13.15 -8.20 8.70
N LEU A 141 -14.44 -8.46 8.95
CA LEU A 141 -15.41 -8.78 7.91
C LEU A 141 -15.85 -7.53 7.17
N ASP A 142 -15.81 -7.60 5.86
CA ASP A 142 -16.44 -6.63 4.98
C ASP A 142 -17.97 -6.81 5.00
N GLN A 143 -18.69 -5.71 4.82
CA GLN A 143 -20.14 -5.67 4.71
C GLN A 143 -20.53 -4.79 3.51
N ALA A 144 -21.52 -3.90 3.67
CA ALA A 144 -21.81 -2.88 2.65
C ALA A 144 -20.65 -1.87 2.46
N THR A 145 -19.76 -1.80 3.44
CA THR A 145 -18.51 -1.03 3.42
C THR A 145 -17.33 -1.93 3.77
N PRO A 146 -16.10 -1.54 3.42
CA PRO A 146 -14.90 -2.26 3.83
C PRO A 146 -14.79 -2.43 5.34
N SER A 147 -14.08 -3.44 5.81
CA SER A 147 -13.77 -3.62 7.23
C SER A 147 -12.93 -2.45 7.76
N GLY A 148 -13.34 -1.88 8.91
CA GLY A 148 -12.56 -0.84 9.59
C GLY A 148 -11.15 -1.32 9.98
N ASN A 149 -10.98 -2.60 10.37
CA ASN A 149 -9.68 -3.19 10.67
C ASN A 149 -8.80 -3.34 9.41
N ALA A 150 -9.39 -3.74 8.30
CA ALA A 150 -8.66 -3.85 7.04
C ALA A 150 -8.17 -2.48 6.56
N MET A 151 -9.02 -1.47 6.59
CA MET A 151 -8.65 -0.12 6.22
C MET A 151 -7.62 0.50 7.19
N ALA A 152 -7.73 0.20 8.50
CA ALA A 152 -6.71 0.60 9.46
C ALA A 152 -5.34 -0.03 9.15
N ALA A 153 -5.30 -1.33 8.80
CA ALA A 153 -4.08 -1.99 8.37
C ALA A 153 -3.50 -1.34 7.10
N ILE A 154 -4.33 -1.04 6.09
CA ILE A 154 -3.92 -0.34 4.87
C ILE A 154 -3.33 1.04 5.21
N ALA A 155 -4.01 1.85 6.04
CA ALA A 155 -3.53 3.17 6.44
C ALA A 155 -2.17 3.10 7.16
N LEU A 156 -1.99 2.12 8.06
CA LEU A 156 -0.74 1.89 8.76
C LEU A 156 0.40 1.52 7.80
N LEU A 157 0.16 0.61 6.87
CA LEU A 157 1.15 0.20 5.89
C LEU A 157 1.52 1.37 4.97
N GLN A 158 0.54 2.14 4.48
CA GLN A 158 0.78 3.35 3.69
C GLN A 158 1.61 4.38 4.45
N LEU A 159 1.25 4.67 5.71
CA LEU A 159 2.04 5.58 6.55
C LEU A 159 3.47 5.07 6.74
N GLY A 160 3.65 3.78 6.95
CA GLY A 160 4.97 3.19 7.09
C GLY A 160 5.84 3.37 5.85
N GLU A 161 5.26 3.21 4.66
CA GLU A 161 5.94 3.43 3.37
C GLU A 161 6.27 4.92 3.16
N ILE A 162 5.30 5.81 3.36
CA ILE A 162 5.46 7.25 3.11
C ILE A 162 6.44 7.89 4.12
N THR A 163 6.39 7.49 5.39
CA THR A 163 7.19 8.09 6.47
C THR A 163 8.47 7.32 6.79
N ASN A 164 8.65 6.14 6.20
CA ASN A 164 9.73 5.19 6.50
C ASN A 164 9.82 4.81 8.00
N LYS A 165 8.67 4.84 8.71
CA LYS A 165 8.59 4.48 10.14
C LYS A 165 8.19 3.02 10.31
N ASN A 166 9.13 2.20 10.79
CA ASN A 166 8.93 0.76 11.03
C ASN A 166 7.80 0.46 12.03
N SER A 167 7.50 1.38 12.95
CA SER A 167 6.44 1.22 13.93
C SER A 167 5.05 1.09 13.29
N TYR A 168 4.79 1.84 12.22
CA TYR A 168 3.54 1.74 11.48
C TYR A 168 3.43 0.41 10.72
N LEU A 169 4.52 -0.01 10.06
CA LEU A 169 4.52 -1.28 9.33
C LEU A 169 4.31 -2.47 10.27
N ALA A 170 4.99 -2.50 11.41
CA ALA A 170 4.79 -3.54 12.43
C ALA A 170 3.38 -3.52 13.04
N ALA A 171 2.73 -2.35 13.16
CA ALA A 171 1.35 -2.27 13.61
C ALA A 171 0.36 -2.78 12.54
N GLY A 172 0.61 -2.49 11.26
CA GLY A 172 -0.14 -3.03 10.12
C GLY A 172 -0.02 -4.55 10.04
N GLU A 173 1.19 -5.10 10.14
CA GLU A 173 1.48 -6.53 10.16
C GLU A 173 0.71 -7.24 11.29
N ARG A 174 0.85 -6.78 12.53
CA ARG A 174 0.11 -7.34 13.66
C ARG A 174 -1.40 -7.28 13.47
N THR A 175 -1.91 -6.26 12.77
CA THR A 175 -3.34 -6.16 12.47
C THR A 175 -3.76 -7.22 11.47
N VAL A 176 -2.99 -7.46 10.42
CA VAL A 176 -3.25 -8.52 9.43
C VAL A 176 -3.17 -9.90 10.08
N GLU A 177 -2.09 -10.18 10.83
CA GLU A 177 -1.86 -11.46 11.51
C GLU A 177 -2.98 -11.82 12.48
N ALA A 178 -3.52 -10.83 13.21
CA ALA A 178 -4.61 -11.03 14.17
C ALA A 178 -5.88 -11.62 13.53
N PHE A 179 -6.01 -11.54 12.21
CA PHE A 179 -7.18 -12.01 11.47
C PHE A 179 -6.87 -13.11 10.43
N ALA A 180 -5.64 -13.64 10.40
CA ALA A 180 -5.22 -14.66 9.43
C ALA A 180 -6.18 -15.85 9.37
N ARG A 181 -6.52 -16.42 10.54
CA ARG A 181 -7.48 -17.55 10.62
C ARG A 181 -8.89 -17.21 10.10
N THR A 182 -9.31 -15.95 10.24
CA THR A 182 -10.62 -15.52 9.73
C THR A 182 -10.58 -15.40 8.20
N MET A 183 -9.49 -14.91 7.64
CA MET A 183 -9.27 -14.85 6.18
C MET A 183 -9.28 -16.26 5.56
N GLU A 184 -8.61 -17.22 6.19
CA GLU A 184 -8.61 -18.63 5.73
C GLU A 184 -10.01 -19.24 5.70
N ARG A 185 -10.83 -18.94 6.72
CA ARG A 185 -12.19 -19.53 6.88
C ARG A 185 -13.24 -18.82 6.04
N ALA A 186 -13.10 -17.53 5.80
CA ALA A 186 -14.09 -16.69 5.13
C ALA A 186 -13.44 -15.68 4.17
N PRO A 187 -12.70 -16.12 3.13
CA PRO A 187 -11.95 -15.23 2.25
C PRO A 187 -12.85 -14.21 1.53
N ARG A 188 -14.04 -14.60 1.10
CA ARG A 188 -15.01 -13.73 0.43
C ARG A 188 -15.60 -12.64 1.34
N ALA A 189 -15.54 -12.83 2.65
CA ALA A 189 -16.03 -11.85 3.61
C ALA A 189 -14.90 -10.97 4.19
N THR A 190 -13.66 -11.15 3.72
CA THR A 190 -12.46 -10.44 4.19
C THR A 190 -11.61 -9.92 3.04
N GLU A 191 -12.23 -9.60 1.91
CA GLU A 191 -11.54 -9.19 0.68
C GLU A 191 -10.63 -7.97 0.91
N THR A 192 -11.10 -6.97 1.66
CA THR A 192 -10.29 -5.80 1.98
C THR A 192 -9.08 -6.15 2.87
N MET A 193 -9.20 -7.13 3.77
CA MET A 193 -8.08 -7.60 4.58
C MET A 193 -7.05 -8.36 3.72
N ILE A 194 -7.49 -9.08 2.70
CA ILE A 194 -6.61 -9.71 1.71
C ILE A 194 -5.84 -8.64 0.91
N VAL A 195 -6.49 -7.53 0.57
CA VAL A 195 -5.80 -6.37 -0.05
C VAL A 195 -4.72 -5.80 0.90
N ALA A 196 -5.04 -5.67 2.20
CA ALA A 196 -4.05 -5.25 3.19
C ALA A 196 -2.87 -6.24 3.29
N THR A 197 -3.16 -7.54 3.25
CA THR A 197 -2.14 -8.60 3.24
C THR A 197 -1.23 -8.50 2.02
N ASN A 198 -1.80 -8.31 0.83
CA ASN A 198 -1.01 -8.14 -0.39
C ASN A 198 -0.09 -6.91 -0.31
N ARG A 199 -0.57 -5.81 0.28
CA ARG A 199 0.28 -4.63 0.53
C ARG A 199 1.41 -4.94 1.50
N LEU A 200 1.12 -5.63 2.62
CA LEU A 200 2.12 -6.06 3.60
C LEU A 200 3.23 -6.90 2.93
N LEU A 201 2.85 -7.87 2.12
CA LEU A 201 3.81 -8.72 1.40
C LEU A 201 4.67 -7.90 0.41
N SER A 202 4.10 -6.88 -0.22
CA SER A 202 4.83 -5.96 -1.09
C SER A 202 5.84 -5.13 -0.29
N CYS A 203 5.44 -4.59 0.88
CA CYS A 203 6.36 -3.89 1.78
C CYS A 203 7.49 -4.80 2.28
N ALA A 204 7.18 -6.05 2.61
CA ALA A 204 8.16 -7.04 3.07
C ALA A 204 9.20 -7.37 1.99
N ARG A 205 8.78 -7.50 0.73
CA ARG A 205 9.70 -7.72 -0.41
C ARG A 205 10.67 -6.57 -0.62
N VAL A 206 10.22 -5.34 -0.41
CA VAL A 206 11.09 -4.14 -0.51
C VAL A 206 12.06 -4.06 0.67
N ARG A 207 11.70 -4.67 1.81
CA ARG A 207 12.50 -4.65 3.06
C ARG A 207 13.37 -5.87 3.29
N ALA A 208 13.02 -7.00 2.69
CA ALA A 208 13.94 -8.12 2.68
C ALA A 208 15.28 -7.55 2.18
N PRO A 209 16.41 -7.71 2.90
CA PRO A 209 17.69 -7.49 2.29
C PRO A 209 17.60 -8.25 0.98
N ALA A 210 17.91 -7.57 -0.14
CA ALA A 210 17.89 -8.22 -1.44
C ALA A 210 18.57 -9.57 -1.19
N GLU A 211 17.84 -10.67 -1.37
CA GLU A 211 18.44 -12.01 -1.29
C GLU A 211 19.73 -11.85 -2.04
N GLU A 212 20.87 -12.15 -1.40
CA GLU A 212 22.16 -11.95 -2.07
C GLU A 212 21.98 -12.57 -3.43
N PRO A 213 22.16 -11.80 -4.51
CA PRO A 213 21.76 -12.29 -5.82
C PRO A 213 22.49 -13.61 -6.02
N ILE A 214 21.74 -14.67 -6.31
CA ILE A 214 22.30 -16.01 -6.55
C ILE A 214 23.50 -15.92 -7.49
N VAL A 215 23.44 -14.94 -8.40
CA VAL A 215 24.54 -14.58 -9.29
C VAL A 215 24.70 -13.07 -9.27
N SER A 216 25.89 -12.59 -8.97
CA SER A 216 26.26 -11.17 -9.11
C SER A 216 27.36 -11.01 -10.14
N LEU A 217 27.24 -9.98 -10.98
CA LEU A 217 28.21 -9.68 -12.03
C LEU A 217 28.93 -8.37 -11.74
N HIS A 218 30.26 -8.40 -11.81
CA HIS A 218 31.13 -7.23 -11.67
C HIS A 218 32.00 -7.05 -12.89
N ALA A 219 31.81 -5.98 -13.64
CA ALA A 219 32.67 -5.64 -14.76
C ALA A 219 33.81 -4.70 -14.35
N ARG A 220 35.03 -4.98 -14.78
CA ARG A 220 36.20 -4.12 -14.59
C ARG A 220 37.03 -4.02 -15.89
N PRO A 221 37.56 -2.87 -16.26
CA PRO A 221 37.33 -1.55 -15.62
C PRO A 221 35.88 -1.12 -15.73
N LYS A 222 35.45 -0.15 -14.89
CA LYS A 222 34.12 0.47 -15.09
C LYS A 222 34.06 0.97 -16.54
N PRO A 223 32.95 0.75 -17.28
CA PRO A 223 32.83 1.17 -18.67
C PRO A 223 33.22 2.66 -18.82
N ALA A 224 34.36 2.93 -19.42
CA ALA A 224 34.72 4.25 -19.88
C ALA A 224 34.68 4.19 -21.42
N PHE A 225 33.97 5.11 -22.04
CA PHE A 225 33.91 5.19 -23.48
C PHE A 225 35.32 5.41 -24.02
N GLY A 226 35.82 4.47 -24.80
CA GLY A 226 37.06 4.63 -25.56
C GLY A 226 36.86 5.52 -26.79
N PRO A 227 37.94 5.99 -27.43
CA PRO A 227 37.85 6.73 -28.69
C PRO A 227 37.18 5.88 -29.78
N PRO A 228 36.43 6.50 -30.72
CA PRO A 228 35.82 5.78 -31.82
C PRO A 228 36.83 4.89 -32.58
N GLY A 229 36.47 3.64 -32.86
CA GLY A 229 37.32 2.66 -33.52
C GLY A 229 38.35 1.96 -32.60
N GLY A 230 38.37 2.26 -31.32
CA GLY A 230 39.23 1.58 -30.33
C GLY A 230 38.62 0.26 -29.81
N THR A 231 39.50 -0.68 -29.41
CA THR A 231 39.10 -1.92 -28.75
C THR A 231 39.30 -1.77 -27.24
N ALA A 232 38.27 -2.14 -26.43
CA ALA A 232 38.38 -2.17 -25.00
C ALA A 232 38.16 -3.60 -24.49
N ARG A 233 38.95 -4.01 -23.50
CA ARG A 233 38.79 -5.32 -22.84
C ARG A 233 38.18 -5.14 -21.46
N TYR A 234 37.14 -5.89 -21.19
CA TYR A 234 36.48 -5.91 -19.89
C TYR A 234 36.58 -7.32 -19.27
N THR A 235 36.83 -7.38 -17.98
CA THR A 235 36.73 -8.61 -17.23
C THR A 235 35.43 -8.57 -16.46
N VAL A 236 34.53 -9.52 -16.73
CA VAL A 236 33.29 -9.71 -15.98
C VAL A 236 33.53 -10.83 -14.99
N THR A 237 33.44 -10.51 -13.70
CA THR A 237 33.53 -11.51 -12.63
C THR A 237 32.13 -11.86 -12.19
N MET A 238 31.80 -13.13 -12.25
CA MET A 238 30.55 -13.69 -11.78
C MET A 238 30.79 -14.31 -10.40
N HIS A 239 30.04 -13.86 -9.40
CA HIS A 239 29.99 -14.49 -8.09
C HIS A 239 28.67 -15.27 -7.99
N VAL A 240 28.77 -16.55 -7.71
CA VAL A 240 27.65 -17.46 -7.53
C VAL A 240 27.50 -17.73 -6.03
N ALA A 241 26.30 -17.66 -5.49
CA ALA A 241 26.04 -17.94 -4.08
C ALA A 241 26.44 -19.38 -3.71
N PRO A 242 26.82 -19.66 -2.45
CA PRO A 242 27.09 -21.02 -1.99
C PRO A 242 25.91 -21.95 -2.35
N ASP A 243 26.22 -23.19 -2.69
CA ASP A 243 25.26 -24.23 -3.08
C ASP A 243 24.54 -24.01 -4.43
N TRP A 244 24.94 -22.99 -5.19
CA TRP A 244 24.47 -22.73 -6.55
C TRP A 244 25.59 -22.88 -7.56
N HIS A 245 25.25 -23.22 -8.80
CA HIS A 245 26.20 -23.32 -9.91
C HIS A 245 25.59 -22.75 -11.20
N VAL A 246 26.44 -22.38 -12.11
CA VAL A 246 26.09 -21.98 -13.48
C VAL A 246 26.77 -22.92 -14.46
N TYR A 247 26.10 -23.19 -15.57
CA TYR A 247 26.68 -24.04 -16.61
C TYR A 247 27.72 -23.25 -17.41
N ALA A 248 28.77 -23.94 -17.86
CA ALA A 248 29.78 -23.38 -18.75
C ALA A 248 29.14 -22.96 -20.10
N ASP A 249 29.91 -22.20 -20.90
CA ASP A 249 29.53 -21.86 -22.26
C ASP A 249 29.26 -23.10 -23.15
N LYS A 250 29.87 -24.22 -22.80
CA LYS A 250 29.66 -25.54 -23.43
C LYS A 250 29.36 -26.59 -22.35
N PRO A 251 28.10 -26.75 -21.93
CA PRO A 251 27.74 -27.74 -20.95
C PRO A 251 28.08 -29.16 -21.44
N LEU A 252 28.60 -29.99 -20.53
CA LEU A 252 28.96 -31.38 -20.86
C LEU A 252 27.73 -32.28 -21.11
N GLU A 253 26.60 -31.95 -20.53
CA GLU A 253 25.35 -32.72 -20.65
C GLU A 253 24.35 -32.04 -21.58
N LYS A 254 23.66 -32.85 -22.39
CA LYS A 254 22.62 -32.36 -23.28
C LYS A 254 21.37 -31.96 -22.49
N GLY A 255 20.88 -30.76 -22.77
CA GLY A 255 19.65 -30.24 -22.15
C GLY A 255 19.85 -29.11 -21.16
N HIS A 256 21.08 -28.79 -20.79
CA HIS A 256 21.40 -27.62 -19.99
C HIS A 256 21.64 -26.40 -20.87
N GLN A 257 21.15 -25.22 -20.43
CA GLN A 257 21.40 -24.00 -21.15
C GLN A 257 22.81 -23.47 -20.84
N PRO A 258 23.58 -23.10 -21.88
CA PRO A 258 24.91 -22.54 -21.69
C PRO A 258 24.82 -21.13 -21.04
N THR A 259 25.89 -20.72 -20.37
CA THR A 259 26.08 -19.33 -19.97
C THR A 259 26.46 -18.52 -21.18
N GLU A 260 25.67 -17.55 -21.57
CA GLU A 260 25.91 -16.65 -22.68
C GLU A 260 26.05 -15.21 -22.19
N LEU A 261 26.96 -14.45 -22.81
CA LEU A 261 27.16 -13.03 -22.56
C LEU A 261 26.82 -12.24 -23.83
N TRP A 262 25.92 -11.27 -23.71
CA TRP A 262 25.63 -10.32 -24.80
C TRP A 262 25.61 -8.90 -24.28
N ILE A 263 25.68 -7.93 -25.18
CA ILE A 263 25.56 -6.51 -24.88
C ILE A 263 24.15 -6.08 -25.26
N GLU A 264 23.38 -5.64 -24.24
CA GLU A 264 22.09 -5.02 -24.43
C GLU A 264 22.30 -3.52 -24.69
N ASP A 265 21.65 -2.94 -25.70
CA ASP A 265 21.79 -1.53 -26.11
C ASP A 265 23.24 -1.15 -26.53
N ALA A 266 23.71 -1.81 -27.55
CA ALA A 266 25.10 -1.71 -28.02
C ALA A 266 25.45 -0.39 -28.76
N SER A 267 24.73 0.72 -28.58
CA SER A 267 24.94 2.07 -29.15
C SER A 267 26.34 2.32 -29.77
N GLY A 268 26.63 1.65 -30.91
CA GLY A 268 27.91 1.76 -31.62
C GLY A 268 29.04 0.89 -31.07
N MET A 269 28.75 -0.09 -30.21
CA MET A 269 29.70 -1.10 -29.74
C MET A 269 29.37 -2.47 -30.34
N GLU A 270 30.40 -3.25 -30.65
CA GLU A 270 30.29 -4.62 -31.13
C GLU A 270 31.08 -5.55 -30.20
N LEU A 271 30.45 -6.65 -29.77
CA LEU A 271 31.12 -7.70 -28.99
C LEU A 271 31.91 -8.58 -29.95
N THR A 272 33.23 -8.39 -30.02
CA THR A 272 34.09 -9.08 -30.99
C THR A 272 34.54 -10.46 -30.51
N GLU A 273 34.75 -10.66 -29.22
CA GLU A 273 35.24 -11.91 -28.67
C GLU A 273 34.88 -12.06 -27.18
N VAL A 274 34.51 -13.28 -26.76
CA VAL A 274 34.25 -13.63 -25.36
C VAL A 274 35.10 -14.82 -24.97
N HIS A 275 35.92 -14.64 -23.94
CA HIS A 275 36.70 -15.74 -23.35
C HIS A 275 36.05 -16.19 -22.05
N TYR A 276 35.58 -17.43 -22.01
CA TYR A 276 35.08 -18.06 -20.81
C TYR A 276 36.18 -18.81 -20.06
N PRO A 277 36.19 -18.83 -18.74
CA PRO A 277 37.11 -19.68 -18.00
C PRO A 277 36.83 -21.16 -18.25
N THR A 278 37.83 -22.01 -18.13
CA THR A 278 37.66 -23.45 -18.20
C THR A 278 36.73 -23.91 -17.07
N GLY A 279 35.63 -24.56 -17.42
CA GLY A 279 34.66 -25.07 -16.44
C GLY A 279 35.27 -26.19 -15.60
N VAL A 280 34.86 -26.29 -14.35
CA VAL A 280 35.16 -27.37 -13.44
C VAL A 280 33.98 -28.32 -13.39
N ALA A 281 34.23 -29.64 -13.54
CA ALA A 281 33.18 -30.64 -13.40
C ALA A 281 32.73 -30.70 -11.92
N TRP A 282 31.44 -30.64 -11.69
CA TRP A 282 30.83 -30.89 -10.37
C TRP A 282 30.54 -32.38 -10.27
N GLU A 283 31.02 -33.01 -9.23
CA GLU A 283 30.55 -34.35 -8.84
C GLU A 283 29.28 -34.14 -7.99
N THR A 284 28.14 -34.73 -8.45
CA THR A 284 26.87 -34.76 -7.74
C THR A 284 26.86 -35.76 -6.61
#